data_296e8fb99d710c2406466f2d4f9dfcb6
#
_entry.id   296e8fb99d710c2406466f2d4f9dfcb6
#
_cell.length_a   1.000
_cell.length_b   1.000
_cell.length_c   1.000
_cell.angle_alpha   90.00
_cell.angle_beta   90.00
_cell.angle_gamma   90.00
#
_symmetry.space_group_name_H-M   'P 1'
#
loop_
_entity.id
_entity.type
_entity.pdbx_description
1 polymer ?
#
loop_
_entity_poly.entity_id
_entity_poly.type
_entity_poly.pdbx_seq_one_letter_code
_entity_poly.pdbx_strand_id
1 'polypeptide(L)'
;RLLSMIIKSLILDMDGVIWKDNSPIGDLPAIFQEIRRKGFKFILATNNAVRTLPAFQEKLAELGVEIHLNEIVNSAMAAADLLKERFPSGGPVYIVGEDGLINALAVEGFYPADDHVLAVVAGLDRKFTYEKLNRANYHIRCGAPFIGTNPDRTFPIPNGYVPGAGSILAAIEAASETSPTIAGKPSPGLYHLALKRLGTAPGETLAVGDRIETDIVGGQKMGLRTALVLSGVTTPEMAEAYSPAPDMIANDLAEVISRL
;
A
#
# COMPACT_ATOMS: atom_id res chain seq x y z
N ARG A 1 13.71 -2.24 25.05
CA ARG A 1 14.66 -1.11 25.26
C ARG A 1 15.66 -0.94 24.12
N LEU A 2 16.23 -2.01 23.53
CA LEU A 2 17.17 -1.87 22.38
C LEU A 2 16.48 -1.35 21.10
N LEU A 3 15.26 -1.80 20.79
CA LEU A 3 14.49 -1.31 19.64
C LEU A 3 14.14 0.18 19.77
N SER A 4 13.72 0.65 20.91
CA SER A 4 13.34 2.06 21.13
C SER A 4 14.49 3.05 20.99
N MET A 5 15.76 2.62 21.14
CA MET A 5 16.92 3.48 20.97
C MET A 5 17.37 3.64 19.50
N ILE A 6 16.86 2.82 18.59
CA ILE A 6 17.28 2.78 17.18
C ILE A 6 16.20 3.35 16.26
N ILE A 7 14.92 3.18 16.59
CA ILE A 7 13.80 3.59 15.73
C ILE A 7 13.61 5.11 15.77
N LYS A 8 13.58 5.72 14.58
CA LYS A 8 13.36 7.16 14.37
C LYS A 8 12.07 7.44 13.62
N SER A 9 11.55 6.44 12.89
CA SER A 9 10.38 6.61 12.06
C SER A 9 9.55 5.34 11.94
N LEU A 10 8.30 5.53 11.54
CA LEU A 10 7.28 4.49 11.41
C LEU A 10 6.71 4.49 9.99
N ILE A 11 6.54 3.32 9.41
CA ILE A 11 5.70 3.09 8.25
C ILE A 11 4.50 2.29 8.75
N LEU A 12 3.32 2.91 8.73
CA LEU A 12 2.11 2.35 9.31
C LEU A 12 1.16 1.91 8.20
N ASP A 13 0.77 0.65 8.16
CA ASP A 13 -0.37 0.25 7.36
C ASP A 13 -1.66 0.90 7.88
N MET A 14 -2.73 0.89 7.10
CA MET A 14 -3.97 1.55 7.45
C MET A 14 -5.07 0.55 7.82
N ASP A 15 -5.40 -0.36 6.91
CA ASP A 15 -6.45 -1.36 7.12
C ASP A 15 -5.96 -2.45 8.07
N GLY A 16 -6.65 -2.66 9.20
CA GLY A 16 -6.21 -3.61 10.25
C GLY A 16 -5.23 -3.02 11.27
N VAL A 17 -4.71 -1.80 11.05
CA VAL A 17 -3.79 -1.09 11.97
C VAL A 17 -4.43 0.19 12.52
N ILE A 18 -4.93 1.05 11.65
CA ILE A 18 -5.59 2.32 12.02
C ILE A 18 -7.10 2.11 12.17
N TRP A 19 -7.69 1.36 11.26
CA TRP A 19 -9.12 1.03 11.29
C TRP A 19 -9.36 -0.39 10.80
N LYS A 20 -10.51 -0.93 11.19
CA LYS A 20 -11.09 -2.15 10.64
C LYS A 20 -12.47 -1.78 10.09
N ASP A 21 -12.71 -2.03 8.80
CA ASP A 21 -13.89 -1.55 8.08
C ASP A 21 -13.98 -0.01 8.15
N ASN A 22 -14.90 0.54 8.95
CA ASN A 22 -15.05 1.97 9.18
C ASN A 22 -14.81 2.39 10.64
N SER A 23 -14.42 1.44 11.51
CA SER A 23 -14.22 1.70 12.93
C SER A 23 -12.74 1.89 13.26
N PRO A 24 -12.38 2.89 14.07
CA PRO A 24 -11.01 3.07 14.52
C PRO A 24 -10.56 1.91 15.42
N ILE A 25 -9.27 1.58 15.35
CA ILE A 25 -8.63 0.62 16.26
C ILE A 25 -7.95 1.41 17.37
N GLY A 26 -8.55 1.39 18.56
CA GLY A 26 -8.09 2.15 19.72
C GLY A 26 -8.44 3.65 19.67
N ASP A 27 -7.82 4.41 20.56
CA ASP A 27 -7.94 5.88 20.63
C ASP A 27 -6.91 6.51 19.66
N LEU A 28 -7.28 6.68 18.41
CA LEU A 28 -6.38 7.20 17.37
C LEU A 28 -5.80 8.58 17.70
N PRO A 29 -6.60 9.57 18.16
CA PRO A 29 -6.05 10.87 18.59
C PRO A 29 -4.94 10.72 19.63
N ALA A 30 -5.14 9.90 20.65
CA ALA A 30 -4.14 9.67 21.69
C ALA A 30 -2.90 8.94 21.15
N ILE A 31 -3.07 7.94 20.29
CA ILE A 31 -1.98 7.20 19.67
C ILE A 31 -1.10 8.14 18.82
N PHE A 32 -1.69 8.94 17.92
CA PHE A 32 -0.94 9.87 17.07
C PHE A 32 -0.31 11.01 17.86
N GLN A 33 -0.96 11.48 18.93
CA GLN A 33 -0.36 12.44 19.88
C GLN A 33 0.89 11.84 20.52
N GLU A 34 0.85 10.58 20.94
CA GLU A 34 1.99 9.90 21.55
C GLU A 34 3.13 9.66 20.57
N ILE A 35 2.83 9.28 19.30
CA ILE A 35 3.83 9.17 18.22
C ILE A 35 4.58 10.49 18.06
N ARG A 36 3.86 11.61 17.98
CA ARG A 36 4.45 12.96 17.85
C ARG A 36 5.21 13.37 19.11
N ARG A 37 4.68 13.08 20.31
CA ARG A 37 5.35 13.38 21.58
C ARG A 37 6.68 12.66 21.75
N LYS A 38 6.78 11.42 21.26
CA LYS A 38 8.02 10.63 21.24
C LYS A 38 8.98 11.07 20.13
N GLY A 39 8.57 11.99 19.25
CA GLY A 39 9.40 12.54 18.18
C GLY A 39 9.55 11.61 16.96
N PHE A 40 8.72 10.59 16.83
CA PHE A 40 8.74 9.73 15.66
C PHE A 40 8.15 10.45 14.44
N LYS A 41 8.87 10.39 13.32
CA LYS A 41 8.27 10.66 12.01
C LYS A 41 7.42 9.46 11.60
N PHE A 42 6.37 9.66 10.82
CA PHE A 42 5.59 8.55 10.31
C PHE A 42 5.09 8.79 8.89
N ILE A 43 4.82 7.70 8.20
CA ILE A 43 4.11 7.64 6.92
C ILE A 43 3.03 6.56 7.04
N LEU A 44 1.83 6.90 6.61
CA LEU A 44 0.75 5.94 6.39
C LEU A 44 0.93 5.32 5.00
N ALA A 45 1.06 3.99 4.94
CA ALA A 45 1.41 3.26 3.71
C ALA A 45 0.41 2.15 3.42
N THR A 46 -0.48 2.36 2.44
CA THR A 46 -1.56 1.41 2.11
C THR A 46 -1.46 0.86 0.69
N ASN A 47 -1.85 -0.41 0.52
CA ASN A 47 -2.06 -1.02 -0.80
C ASN A 47 -3.34 -0.52 -1.51
N ASN A 48 -4.20 0.20 -0.81
CA ASN A 48 -5.44 0.71 -1.38
C ASN A 48 -5.18 1.84 -2.39
N ALA A 49 -5.36 1.53 -3.67
CA ALA A 49 -5.19 2.43 -4.80
C ALA A 49 -6.51 3.10 -5.26
N VAL A 50 -7.64 2.79 -4.61
CA VAL A 50 -8.97 3.26 -5.03
C VAL A 50 -9.22 4.70 -4.58
N ARG A 51 -8.87 5.01 -3.34
CA ARG A 51 -9.11 6.33 -2.75
C ARG A 51 -8.02 7.32 -3.14
N THR A 52 -8.43 8.57 -3.34
CA THR A 52 -7.50 9.69 -3.48
C THR A 52 -6.87 10.06 -2.14
N LEU A 53 -5.72 10.74 -2.13
CA LEU A 53 -5.08 11.18 -0.88
C LEU A 53 -5.98 12.12 -0.05
N PRO A 54 -6.70 13.10 -0.64
CA PRO A 54 -7.66 13.91 0.11
C PRO A 54 -8.76 13.08 0.80
N ALA A 55 -9.27 12.02 0.14
CA ALA A 55 -10.30 11.17 0.74
C ALA A 55 -9.77 10.33 1.92
N PHE A 56 -8.46 9.98 1.94
CA PHE A 56 -7.83 9.40 3.12
C PHE A 56 -7.67 10.43 4.24
N GLN A 57 -7.23 11.64 3.92
CA GLN A 57 -7.06 12.72 4.88
C GLN A 57 -8.39 13.07 5.56
N GLU A 58 -9.47 13.19 4.78
CA GLU A 58 -10.83 13.44 5.29
C GLU A 58 -11.28 12.34 6.24
N LYS A 59 -11.13 11.06 5.85
CA LYS A 59 -11.48 9.94 6.73
C LYS A 59 -10.68 9.94 8.04
N LEU A 60 -9.40 10.30 8.00
CA LEU A 60 -8.58 10.40 9.23
C LEU A 60 -9.02 11.58 10.10
N ALA A 61 -9.37 12.72 9.51
CA ALA A 61 -9.90 13.87 10.23
C ALA A 61 -11.24 13.55 10.92
N GLU A 62 -12.14 12.79 10.26
CA GLU A 62 -13.37 12.28 10.89
C GLU A 62 -13.09 11.39 12.11
N LEU A 63 -11.96 10.68 12.12
CA LEU A 63 -11.49 9.86 13.24
C LEU A 63 -10.64 10.65 14.26
N GLY A 64 -10.57 11.98 14.12
CA GLY A 64 -9.85 12.87 15.03
C GLY A 64 -8.34 12.90 14.82
N VAL A 65 -7.84 12.45 13.68
CA VAL A 65 -6.41 12.45 13.35
C VAL A 65 -6.12 13.44 12.22
N GLU A 66 -5.41 14.51 12.55
CA GLU A 66 -4.93 15.46 11.54
C GLU A 66 -3.60 14.99 10.96
N ILE A 67 -3.54 14.90 9.63
CA ILE A 67 -2.35 14.52 8.87
C ILE A 67 -2.16 15.41 7.65
N HIS A 68 -0.94 15.48 7.15
CA HIS A 68 -0.63 16.13 5.88
C HIS A 68 -0.63 15.11 4.72
N LEU A 69 -0.95 15.55 3.50
CA LEU A 69 -0.98 14.65 2.33
C LEU A 69 0.37 13.98 2.04
N ASN A 70 1.48 14.62 2.42
CA ASN A 70 2.81 14.04 2.28
C ASN A 70 3.12 12.93 3.32
N GLU A 71 2.28 12.77 4.34
CA GLU A 71 2.35 11.68 5.32
C GLU A 71 1.59 10.42 4.86
N ILE A 72 1.02 10.42 3.64
CA ILE A 72 0.36 9.25 3.06
C ILE A 72 1.06 8.83 1.78
N VAL A 73 1.30 7.54 1.63
CA VAL A 73 1.69 6.89 0.37
C VAL A 73 0.78 5.69 0.11
N ASN A 74 0.49 5.43 -1.16
CA ASN A 74 -0.31 4.28 -1.55
C ASN A 74 0.28 3.56 -2.76
N SER A 75 -0.26 2.38 -3.08
CA SER A 75 0.23 1.56 -4.20
C SER A 75 0.02 2.21 -5.58
N ALA A 76 -0.93 3.15 -5.71
CA ALA A 76 -1.10 3.92 -6.94
C ALA A 76 0.08 4.88 -7.17
N MET A 77 0.54 5.54 -6.11
CA MET A 77 1.72 6.40 -6.17
C MET A 77 2.99 5.59 -6.47
N ALA A 78 3.13 4.40 -5.87
CA ALA A 78 4.25 3.53 -6.18
C ALA A 78 4.24 3.05 -7.64
N ALA A 79 3.06 2.81 -8.21
CA ALA A 79 2.92 2.48 -9.64
C ALA A 79 3.29 3.67 -10.54
N ALA A 80 2.89 4.88 -10.17
CA ALA A 80 3.24 6.10 -10.88
C ALA A 80 4.76 6.40 -10.82
N ASP A 81 5.39 6.21 -9.66
CA ASP A 81 6.83 6.38 -9.47
C ASP A 81 7.63 5.37 -10.32
N LEU A 82 7.22 4.10 -10.32
CA LEU A 82 7.81 3.05 -11.16
C LEU A 82 7.71 3.38 -12.67
N LEU A 83 6.58 3.93 -13.10
CA LEU A 83 6.42 4.40 -14.48
C LEU A 83 7.31 5.61 -14.78
N LYS A 84 7.42 6.55 -13.84
CA LYS A 84 8.22 7.76 -13.99
C LYS A 84 9.70 7.46 -14.17
N GLU A 85 10.21 6.44 -13.47
CA GLU A 85 11.58 5.96 -13.69
C GLU A 85 11.80 5.48 -15.12
N ARG A 86 10.81 4.79 -15.70
CA ARG A 86 10.90 4.24 -17.06
C ARG A 86 10.55 5.27 -18.15
N PHE A 87 9.61 6.15 -17.89
CA PHE A 87 9.10 7.16 -18.80
C PHE A 87 9.12 8.55 -18.16
N PRO A 88 10.29 9.19 -18.03
CA PRO A 88 10.46 10.46 -17.30
C PRO A 88 9.59 11.61 -17.80
N SER A 89 9.20 11.60 -19.08
CA SER A 89 8.35 12.64 -19.69
C SER A 89 6.86 12.47 -19.43
N GLY A 90 6.46 11.35 -18.79
CA GLY A 90 5.04 10.97 -18.72
C GLY A 90 4.49 10.51 -20.08
N GLY A 91 3.17 10.47 -20.23
CA GLY A 91 2.52 10.14 -21.50
C GLY A 91 1.28 9.25 -21.37
N PRO A 92 0.79 8.70 -22.49
CA PRO A 92 -0.44 7.91 -22.55
C PRO A 92 -0.27 6.55 -21.91
N VAL A 93 -1.23 6.12 -21.09
CA VAL A 93 -1.28 4.79 -20.46
C VAL A 93 -2.68 4.21 -20.51
N TYR A 94 -2.80 2.89 -20.65
CA TYR A 94 -4.07 2.21 -20.48
C TYR A 94 -4.29 1.90 -19.00
N ILE A 95 -5.39 2.40 -18.44
CA ILE A 95 -5.67 2.31 -17.01
C ILE A 95 -6.87 1.41 -16.75
N VAL A 96 -6.67 0.37 -15.94
CA VAL A 96 -7.74 -0.42 -15.34
C VAL A 96 -7.73 -0.10 -13.85
N GLY A 97 -8.62 0.82 -13.42
CA GLY A 97 -8.61 1.30 -12.03
C GLY A 97 -9.58 2.45 -11.81
N GLU A 98 -9.61 2.92 -10.58
CA GLU A 98 -10.50 4.00 -10.14
C GLU A 98 -9.73 5.31 -9.92
N ASP A 99 -10.43 6.34 -9.43
CA ASP A 99 -9.93 7.73 -9.34
C ASP A 99 -8.59 7.86 -8.58
N GLY A 100 -8.37 7.04 -7.55
CA GLY A 100 -7.12 7.07 -6.81
C GLY A 100 -5.90 6.75 -7.69
N LEU A 101 -6.03 5.73 -8.56
CA LEU A 101 -4.97 5.37 -9.50
C LEU A 101 -4.84 6.41 -10.61
N ILE A 102 -5.95 6.85 -11.19
CA ILE A 102 -5.97 7.85 -12.26
C ILE A 102 -5.29 9.15 -11.79
N ASN A 103 -5.64 9.62 -10.59
CA ASN A 103 -5.08 10.84 -10.02
C ASN A 103 -3.57 10.71 -9.71
N ALA A 104 -3.14 9.58 -9.15
CA ALA A 104 -1.73 9.36 -8.85
C ALA A 104 -0.87 9.38 -10.12
N LEU A 105 -1.36 8.74 -11.19
CA LEU A 105 -0.72 8.74 -12.50
C LEU A 105 -0.68 10.14 -13.12
N ALA A 106 -1.78 10.90 -13.02
CA ALA A 106 -1.88 12.25 -13.56
C ALA A 106 -0.89 13.23 -12.91
N VAL A 107 -0.63 13.11 -11.61
CA VAL A 107 0.37 13.92 -10.89
C VAL A 107 1.78 13.73 -11.49
N GLU A 108 2.10 12.55 -11.99
CA GLU A 108 3.39 12.24 -12.61
C GLU A 108 3.40 12.47 -14.13
N GLY A 109 2.31 13.03 -14.69
CA GLY A 109 2.22 13.38 -16.10
C GLY A 109 1.72 12.25 -17.01
N PHE A 110 1.15 11.19 -16.46
CA PHE A 110 0.51 10.13 -17.23
C PHE A 110 -0.99 10.38 -17.36
N TYR A 111 -1.56 10.04 -18.51
CA TYR A 111 -2.98 10.25 -18.79
C TYR A 111 -3.60 9.03 -19.48
N PRO A 112 -4.92 8.79 -19.26
CA PRO A 112 -5.61 7.67 -19.89
C PRO A 112 -5.62 7.78 -21.42
N ALA A 113 -5.36 6.67 -22.10
CA ALA A 113 -5.48 6.56 -23.55
C ALA A 113 -5.87 5.14 -23.95
N ASP A 114 -6.51 5.04 -25.12
CA ASP A 114 -6.93 3.77 -25.71
C ASP A 114 -5.95 3.23 -26.78
N ASP A 115 -5.08 4.09 -27.31
CA ASP A 115 -4.14 3.73 -28.35
C ASP A 115 -2.75 4.32 -28.07
N HIS A 116 -1.71 3.69 -28.64
CA HIS A 116 -0.31 4.12 -28.52
C HIS A 116 0.17 4.29 -27.08
N VAL A 117 -0.26 3.39 -26.17
CA VAL A 117 0.04 3.49 -24.75
C VAL A 117 1.47 3.07 -24.42
N LEU A 118 2.07 3.75 -23.45
CA LEU A 118 3.40 3.45 -22.92
C LEU A 118 3.39 2.21 -22.01
N ALA A 119 2.28 1.96 -21.32
CA ALA A 119 2.11 0.86 -20.37
C ALA A 119 0.62 0.57 -20.14
N VAL A 120 0.34 -0.62 -19.58
CA VAL A 120 -0.93 -0.97 -18.94
C VAL A 120 -0.73 -0.92 -17.43
N VAL A 121 -1.56 -0.13 -16.73
CA VAL A 121 -1.54 -0.02 -15.28
C VAL A 121 -2.87 -0.48 -14.72
N ALA A 122 -2.86 -1.50 -13.87
CA ALA A 122 -4.08 -2.08 -13.34
C ALA A 122 -4.09 -2.14 -11.80
N GLY A 123 -5.27 -1.90 -11.25
CA GLY A 123 -5.59 -2.01 -9.83
C GLY A 123 -7.03 -2.48 -9.65
N LEU A 124 -7.59 -2.22 -8.47
CA LEU A 124 -9.01 -2.48 -8.23
C LEU A 124 -9.88 -1.54 -9.07
N ASP A 125 -10.79 -2.15 -9.84
CA ASP A 125 -11.77 -1.45 -10.67
C ASP A 125 -13.13 -2.16 -10.53
N ARG A 126 -14.04 -1.58 -9.78
CA ARG A 126 -15.40 -2.12 -9.59
C ARG A 126 -16.27 -2.03 -10.83
N LYS A 127 -15.80 -1.32 -11.85
CA LYS A 127 -16.42 -1.25 -13.18
C LYS A 127 -15.60 -2.02 -14.23
N PHE A 128 -14.87 -3.06 -13.79
CA PHE A 128 -14.11 -3.94 -14.70
C PHE A 128 -15.06 -4.69 -15.63
N THR A 129 -14.75 -4.71 -16.91
CA THR A 129 -15.55 -5.34 -17.97
C THR A 129 -14.68 -6.21 -18.86
N TYR A 130 -15.33 -7.09 -19.64
CA TYR A 130 -14.63 -7.87 -20.67
C TYR A 130 -13.90 -6.99 -21.70
N GLU A 131 -14.48 -5.82 -22.04
CA GLU A 131 -13.83 -4.87 -22.96
C GLU A 131 -12.55 -4.32 -22.36
N LYS A 132 -12.53 -3.93 -21.09
CA LYS A 132 -11.31 -3.49 -20.40
C LYS A 132 -10.27 -4.60 -20.36
N LEU A 133 -10.68 -5.85 -20.10
CA LEU A 133 -9.79 -7.01 -20.14
C LEU A 133 -9.17 -7.19 -21.53
N ASN A 134 -10.00 -7.13 -22.59
CA ASN A 134 -9.57 -7.31 -23.96
C ASN A 134 -8.58 -6.23 -24.40
N ARG A 135 -8.85 -4.96 -24.05
CA ARG A 135 -7.95 -3.83 -24.34
C ARG A 135 -6.62 -3.95 -23.62
N ALA A 136 -6.64 -4.26 -22.31
CA ALA A 136 -5.42 -4.49 -21.53
C ALA A 136 -4.58 -5.63 -22.15
N ASN A 137 -5.22 -6.77 -22.44
CA ASN A 137 -4.59 -7.90 -23.12
C ASN A 137 -3.94 -7.50 -24.45
N TYR A 138 -4.67 -6.75 -25.30
CA TYR A 138 -4.15 -6.29 -26.59
C TYR A 138 -2.86 -5.48 -26.42
N HIS A 139 -2.86 -4.48 -25.56
CA HIS A 139 -1.68 -3.62 -25.36
C HIS A 139 -0.49 -4.38 -24.80
N ILE A 140 -0.72 -5.29 -23.82
CA ILE A 140 0.34 -6.10 -23.22
C ILE A 140 0.95 -7.02 -24.29
N ARG A 141 0.13 -7.70 -25.10
CA ARG A 141 0.60 -8.55 -26.20
C ARG A 141 1.33 -7.76 -27.30
N CYS A 142 1.04 -6.49 -27.45
CA CYS A 142 1.79 -5.55 -28.31
C CYS A 142 3.10 -5.06 -27.67
N GLY A 143 3.46 -5.53 -26.48
CA GLY A 143 4.73 -5.23 -25.82
C GLY A 143 4.67 -4.11 -24.78
N ALA A 144 3.50 -3.58 -24.45
CA ALA A 144 3.37 -2.61 -23.35
C ALA A 144 3.66 -3.29 -22.01
N PRO A 145 4.50 -2.69 -21.14
CA PRO A 145 4.70 -3.17 -19.77
C PRO A 145 3.39 -3.28 -19.02
N PHE A 146 3.24 -4.33 -18.22
CA PHE A 146 2.11 -4.55 -17.33
C PHE A 146 2.50 -4.26 -15.88
N ILE A 147 1.86 -3.24 -15.27
CA ILE A 147 2.10 -2.82 -13.89
C ILE A 147 0.82 -3.03 -13.10
N GLY A 148 0.96 -3.72 -11.95
CA GLY A 148 -0.12 -3.93 -10.99
C GLY A 148 0.09 -3.08 -9.74
N THR A 149 -0.99 -2.50 -9.20
CA THR A 149 -0.90 -1.71 -7.97
C THR A 149 -0.55 -2.57 -6.77
N ASN A 150 -1.25 -3.69 -6.57
CA ASN A 150 -1.02 -4.63 -5.47
C ASN A 150 -1.56 -6.03 -5.78
N PRO A 151 -1.07 -7.09 -5.10
CA PRO A 151 -1.44 -8.47 -5.38
C PRO A 151 -2.65 -8.96 -4.57
N ASP A 152 -3.32 -8.11 -3.79
CA ASP A 152 -4.37 -8.50 -2.85
C ASP A 152 -5.56 -9.10 -3.61
N ARG A 153 -5.77 -10.41 -3.45
CA ARG A 153 -6.82 -11.15 -4.16
C ARG A 153 -8.22 -10.79 -3.71
N THR A 154 -8.34 -10.42 -2.43
CA THR A 154 -9.61 -10.09 -1.80
C THR A 154 -9.51 -8.79 -1.04
N PHE A 155 -10.63 -8.11 -0.89
CA PHE A 155 -10.79 -6.94 -0.05
C PHE A 155 -11.87 -7.24 1.01
N PRO A 156 -11.61 -7.04 2.31
CA PRO A 156 -12.58 -7.30 3.37
C PRO A 156 -13.71 -6.27 3.35
N ILE A 157 -14.92 -6.76 3.59
CA ILE A 157 -16.13 -5.95 3.83
C ILE A 157 -16.83 -6.51 5.08
N PRO A 158 -17.75 -5.78 5.73
CA PRO A 158 -18.39 -6.22 6.98
C PRO A 158 -19.02 -7.61 6.92
N ASN A 159 -19.50 -8.06 5.76
CA ASN A 159 -20.17 -9.34 5.58
C ASN A 159 -19.38 -10.35 4.74
N GLY A 160 -18.03 -10.26 4.71
CA GLY A 160 -17.19 -11.21 3.98
C GLY A 160 -16.07 -10.56 3.18
N TYR A 161 -15.83 -11.10 1.98
CA TYR A 161 -14.76 -10.65 1.09
C TYR A 161 -15.29 -10.38 -0.30
N VAL A 162 -14.79 -9.33 -0.95
CA VAL A 162 -15.00 -9.05 -2.37
C VAL A 162 -13.69 -9.19 -3.14
N PRO A 163 -13.69 -9.37 -4.47
CA PRO A 163 -12.48 -9.40 -5.27
C PRO A 163 -11.64 -8.14 -5.09
N GLY A 164 -10.36 -8.31 -4.84
CA GLY A 164 -9.36 -7.24 -4.77
C GLY A 164 -8.66 -6.99 -6.10
N ALA A 165 -7.67 -6.11 -6.11
CA ALA A 165 -6.86 -5.78 -7.28
C ALA A 165 -6.20 -7.03 -7.88
N GLY A 166 -5.67 -7.92 -7.06
CA GLY A 166 -5.02 -9.16 -7.49
C GLY A 166 -5.91 -10.09 -8.31
N SER A 167 -7.25 -10.06 -8.10
CA SER A 167 -8.19 -10.83 -8.93
C SER A 167 -8.29 -10.26 -10.35
N ILE A 168 -8.25 -8.94 -10.50
CA ILE A 168 -8.25 -8.26 -11.81
C ILE A 168 -6.90 -8.51 -12.50
N LEU A 169 -5.79 -8.38 -11.76
CA LEU A 169 -4.47 -8.67 -12.30
C LEU A 169 -4.36 -10.11 -12.81
N ALA A 170 -4.90 -11.08 -12.06
CA ALA A 170 -4.91 -12.49 -12.46
C ALA A 170 -5.71 -12.71 -13.75
N ALA A 171 -6.84 -12.03 -13.95
CA ALA A 171 -7.61 -12.12 -15.19
C ALA A 171 -6.83 -11.56 -16.39
N ILE A 172 -6.14 -10.41 -16.21
CA ILE A 172 -5.32 -9.79 -17.26
C ILE A 172 -4.09 -10.67 -17.54
N GLU A 173 -3.42 -11.19 -16.50
CA GLU A 173 -2.28 -12.10 -16.62
C GLU A 173 -2.66 -13.37 -17.39
N ALA A 174 -3.78 -14.00 -17.03
CA ALA A 174 -4.28 -15.20 -17.72
C ALA A 174 -4.57 -14.94 -19.21
N ALA A 175 -5.10 -13.77 -19.56
CA ALA A 175 -5.39 -13.41 -20.96
C ALA A 175 -4.12 -13.05 -21.74
N SER A 176 -3.22 -12.28 -21.14
CA SER A 176 -2.02 -11.74 -21.80
C SER A 176 -0.80 -12.67 -21.75
N GLU A 177 -0.83 -13.71 -20.88
CA GLU A 177 0.30 -14.59 -20.57
C GLU A 177 1.53 -13.82 -20.05
N THR A 178 1.30 -12.66 -19.43
CA THR A 178 2.34 -11.77 -18.91
C THR A 178 2.04 -11.39 -17.49
N SER A 179 2.95 -11.71 -16.56
CA SER A 179 2.80 -11.35 -15.15
C SER A 179 3.04 -9.85 -14.93
N PRO A 180 2.27 -9.22 -14.05
CA PRO A 180 2.45 -7.81 -13.70
C PRO A 180 3.70 -7.58 -12.86
N THR A 181 4.36 -6.43 -13.05
CA THR A 181 5.27 -5.88 -12.06
C THR A 181 4.44 -5.21 -10.96
N ILE A 182 4.50 -5.75 -9.76
CA ILE A 182 3.74 -5.22 -8.60
C ILE A 182 4.47 -4.03 -7.98
N ALA A 183 3.78 -2.91 -7.83
CA ALA A 183 4.33 -1.68 -7.27
C ALA A 183 4.15 -1.55 -5.75
N GLY A 184 3.00 -2.01 -5.22
CA GLY A 184 2.67 -1.98 -3.79
C GLY A 184 3.31 -3.10 -2.98
N LYS A 185 3.02 -3.14 -1.67
CA LYS A 185 3.50 -4.19 -0.75
C LYS A 185 3.09 -5.59 -1.26
N PRO A 186 3.94 -6.61 -1.17
CA PRO A 186 5.25 -6.66 -0.50
C PRO A 186 6.44 -6.20 -1.37
N SER A 187 6.19 -5.64 -2.56
CA SER A 187 7.26 -5.14 -3.43
C SER A 187 7.90 -3.86 -2.85
N PRO A 188 9.17 -3.57 -3.19
CA PRO A 188 9.93 -2.50 -2.56
C PRO A 188 9.43 -1.09 -2.88
N GLY A 189 8.69 -0.88 -3.97
CA GLY A 189 8.33 0.46 -4.48
C GLY A 189 7.66 1.35 -3.43
N LEU A 190 6.61 0.84 -2.76
CA LEU A 190 5.90 1.61 -1.73
C LEU A 190 6.79 1.95 -0.52
N TYR A 191 7.65 1.02 -0.11
CA TYR A 191 8.60 1.25 0.99
C TYR A 191 9.69 2.25 0.62
N HIS A 192 10.23 2.19 -0.60
CA HIS A 192 11.19 3.18 -1.10
C HIS A 192 10.59 4.60 -1.08
N LEU A 193 9.36 4.74 -1.55
CA LEU A 193 8.65 6.01 -1.54
C LEU A 193 8.44 6.54 -0.11
N ALA A 194 8.05 5.66 0.83
CA ALA A 194 7.89 6.00 2.24
C ALA A 194 9.23 6.44 2.88
N LEU A 195 10.31 5.66 2.70
CA LEU A 195 11.63 5.97 3.23
C LEU A 195 12.20 7.27 2.67
N LYS A 196 12.01 7.53 1.36
CA LYS A 196 12.41 8.78 0.71
C LYS A 196 11.76 9.99 1.37
N ARG A 197 10.46 9.90 1.72
CA ARG A 197 9.73 10.97 2.40
C ARG A 197 10.14 11.11 3.86
N LEU A 198 10.37 10.01 4.57
CA LEU A 198 10.82 10.01 5.96
C LEU A 198 12.24 10.56 6.11
N GLY A 199 13.11 10.35 5.13
CA GLY A 199 14.52 10.70 5.19
C GLY A 199 15.29 9.87 6.24
N THR A 200 14.88 8.62 6.49
CA THR A 200 15.48 7.70 7.45
C THR A 200 16.00 6.43 6.77
N ALA A 201 16.99 5.79 7.39
CA ALA A 201 17.50 4.52 6.90
C ALA A 201 16.54 3.36 7.22
N PRO A 202 16.54 2.26 6.43
CA PRO A 202 15.71 1.10 6.71
C PRO A 202 15.84 0.57 8.15
N GLY A 203 17.05 0.37 8.65
CA GLY A 203 17.30 -0.12 10.01
C GLY A 203 16.84 0.80 11.16
N GLU A 204 16.52 2.08 10.86
CA GLU A 204 15.99 3.08 11.80
C GLU A 204 14.47 3.27 11.67
N THR A 205 13.82 2.46 10.81
CA THR A 205 12.40 2.56 10.49
C THR A 205 11.69 1.27 10.88
N LEU A 206 10.56 1.40 11.58
CA LEU A 206 9.69 0.29 11.94
C LEU A 206 8.49 0.27 11.00
N ALA A 207 8.32 -0.82 10.25
CA ALA A 207 7.11 -1.10 9.51
C ALA A 207 6.10 -1.81 10.43
N VAL A 208 4.90 -1.27 10.56
CA VAL A 208 3.80 -1.81 11.35
C VAL A 208 2.68 -2.22 10.42
N GLY A 209 2.26 -3.48 10.49
CA GLY A 209 1.19 -4.02 9.66
C GLY A 209 0.52 -5.23 10.29
N ASP A 210 -0.62 -5.62 9.72
CA ASP A 210 -1.43 -6.73 10.19
C ASP A 210 -1.33 -7.98 9.31
N ARG A 211 -0.65 -7.87 8.14
CA ARG A 211 -0.52 -8.98 7.18
C ARG A 211 0.93 -9.42 7.04
N ILE A 212 1.15 -10.71 7.25
CA ILE A 212 2.49 -11.31 7.09
C ILE A 212 2.97 -11.15 5.65
N GLU A 213 2.13 -11.50 4.66
CA GLU A 213 2.53 -11.61 3.27
C GLU A 213 2.90 -10.27 2.63
N THR A 214 2.30 -9.18 3.07
CA THR A 214 2.53 -7.85 2.52
C THR A 214 3.42 -6.99 3.40
N ASP A 215 3.09 -6.87 4.68
CA ASP A 215 3.73 -5.90 5.57
C ASP A 215 5.03 -6.44 6.15
N ILE A 216 4.99 -7.66 6.70
CA ILE A 216 6.16 -8.24 7.35
C ILE A 216 7.18 -8.70 6.32
N VAL A 217 6.75 -9.50 5.34
CA VAL A 217 7.63 -9.95 4.23
C VAL A 217 8.23 -8.77 3.48
N GLY A 218 7.41 -7.76 3.16
CA GLY A 218 7.88 -6.58 2.45
C GLY A 218 8.86 -5.75 3.29
N GLY A 219 8.54 -5.49 4.55
CA GLY A 219 9.42 -4.77 5.48
C GLY A 219 10.75 -5.48 5.68
N GLN A 220 10.74 -6.79 5.93
CA GLN A 220 11.95 -7.61 6.10
C GLN A 220 12.84 -7.60 4.85
N LYS A 221 12.25 -7.74 3.65
CA LYS A 221 13.00 -7.66 2.37
C LYS A 221 13.69 -6.30 2.18
N MET A 222 13.11 -5.25 2.73
CA MET A 222 13.67 -3.90 2.69
C MET A 222 14.68 -3.61 3.81
N GLY A 223 14.93 -4.55 4.70
CA GLY A 223 15.81 -4.35 5.87
C GLY A 223 15.21 -3.43 6.93
N LEU A 224 13.88 -3.25 6.92
CA LEU A 224 13.16 -2.54 7.97
C LEU A 224 13.07 -3.40 9.23
N ARG A 225 12.90 -2.75 10.38
CA ARG A 225 12.34 -3.42 11.55
C ARG A 225 10.84 -3.63 11.32
N THR A 226 10.28 -4.71 11.86
CA THR A 226 8.89 -5.07 11.61
C THR A 226 8.12 -5.33 12.89
N ALA A 227 6.91 -4.79 12.97
CA ALA A 227 5.95 -5.06 14.03
C ALA A 227 4.66 -5.59 13.41
N LEU A 228 4.28 -6.80 13.80
CA LEU A 228 3.02 -7.42 13.43
C LEU A 228 1.97 -7.09 14.49
N VAL A 229 0.83 -6.54 14.08
CA VAL A 229 -0.32 -6.32 14.96
C VAL A 229 -1.41 -7.34 14.69
N LEU A 230 -2.07 -7.79 15.76
CA LEU A 230 -3.11 -8.82 15.73
C LEU A 230 -4.53 -8.22 15.63
N SER A 231 -4.63 -6.91 15.42
CA SER A 231 -5.91 -6.20 15.26
C SER A 231 -6.59 -6.40 13.91
N GLY A 232 -5.88 -6.97 12.92
CA GLY A 232 -6.36 -7.13 11.55
C GLY A 232 -6.61 -8.56 11.12
N VAL A 233 -5.83 -9.04 10.14
CA VAL A 233 -6.04 -10.32 9.43
C VAL A 233 -5.26 -11.47 10.04
N THR A 234 -4.03 -11.24 10.49
CA THR A 234 -3.17 -12.30 11.02
C THR A 234 -3.63 -12.75 12.40
N THR A 235 -3.81 -14.06 12.58
CA THR A 235 -4.13 -14.66 13.89
C THR A 235 -2.86 -14.92 14.71
N PRO A 236 -2.97 -15.09 16.05
CA PRO A 236 -1.84 -15.48 16.88
C PRO A 236 -1.12 -16.74 16.39
N GLU A 237 -1.86 -17.76 15.95
CA GLU A 237 -1.32 -19.03 15.46
C GLU A 237 -0.51 -18.83 14.16
N MET A 238 -0.99 -17.97 13.26
CA MET A 238 -0.26 -17.61 12.04
C MET A 238 1.02 -16.83 12.37
N ALA A 239 0.96 -15.94 13.35
CA ALA A 239 2.11 -15.16 13.80
C ALA A 239 3.20 -16.04 14.41
N GLU A 240 2.82 -17.03 15.24
CA GLU A 240 3.74 -17.99 15.86
C GLU A 240 4.39 -18.93 14.83
N ALA A 241 3.64 -19.33 13.80
CA ALA A 241 4.14 -20.23 12.76
C ALA A 241 5.06 -19.53 11.73
N TYR A 242 5.08 -18.21 11.70
CA TYR A 242 5.85 -17.48 10.68
C TYR A 242 7.33 -17.33 11.04
N SER A 243 8.20 -17.58 10.05
CA SER A 243 9.66 -17.45 10.17
C SER A 243 10.23 -16.79 8.89
N PRO A 244 11.15 -15.81 9.01
CA PRO A 244 11.72 -15.30 10.26
C PRO A 244 10.72 -14.40 11.01
N ALA A 245 10.67 -14.52 12.33
CA ALA A 245 9.74 -13.76 13.16
C ALA A 245 9.90 -12.25 12.99
N PRO A 246 8.81 -11.45 13.09
CA PRO A 246 8.91 -10.00 13.16
C PRO A 246 9.66 -9.58 14.44
N ASP A 247 10.23 -8.37 14.44
CA ASP A 247 10.95 -7.84 15.61
C ASP A 247 10.01 -7.60 16.81
N MET A 248 8.71 -7.41 16.54
CA MET A 248 7.67 -7.22 17.55
C MET A 248 6.35 -7.88 17.10
N ILE A 249 5.63 -8.51 18.02
CA ILE A 249 4.21 -8.88 17.87
C ILE A 249 3.46 -8.14 18.99
N ALA A 250 2.36 -7.49 18.63
CA ALA A 250 1.52 -6.68 19.53
C ALA A 250 0.03 -6.87 19.20
N ASN A 251 -0.84 -6.55 20.14
CA ASN A 251 -2.28 -6.62 19.90
C ASN A 251 -2.75 -5.57 18.91
N ASP A 252 -2.21 -4.35 18.99
CA ASP A 252 -2.57 -3.19 18.18
C ASP A 252 -1.44 -2.15 18.12
N LEU A 253 -1.70 -1.05 17.40
CA LEU A 253 -0.75 0.06 17.26
C LEU A 253 -0.45 0.76 18.60
N ALA A 254 -1.44 0.88 19.51
CA ALA A 254 -1.23 1.49 20.81
C ALA A 254 -0.18 0.73 21.62
N GLU A 255 -0.25 -0.59 21.61
CA GLU A 255 0.74 -1.43 22.27
C GLU A 255 2.13 -1.30 21.62
N VAL A 256 2.22 -1.27 20.27
CA VAL A 256 3.49 -1.01 19.57
C VAL A 256 4.12 0.29 20.06
N ILE A 257 3.34 1.40 20.06
CA ILE A 257 3.84 2.72 20.46
C ILE A 257 4.24 2.76 21.94
N SER A 258 3.52 2.04 22.81
CA SER A 258 3.86 1.97 24.24
C SER A 258 5.20 1.27 24.52
N ARG A 259 5.59 0.31 23.65
CA ARG A 259 6.85 -0.45 23.78
C ARG A 259 8.07 0.26 23.17
N LEU A 260 7.85 1.31 22.35
CA LEU A 260 8.87 2.18 21.79
C LEU A 260 9.19 3.36 22.72
#